data_c6fc3c305dc7779b085f26c7df7ff00c
#
_entry.id   c6fc3c305dc7779b085f26c7df7ff00c
#
_cell.length_a   1.000
_cell.length_b   1.000
_cell.length_c   1.000
_cell.angle_alpha   90.00
_cell.angle_beta   90.00
_cell.angle_gamma   90.00
#
_symmetry.space_group_name_H-M   'P 1'
#
loop_
_entity.id
_entity.type
_entity.pdbx_description
1 polymer ?
#
loop_
_entity_poly.entity_id
_entity_poly.type
_entity_poly.pdbx_seq_one_letter_code
_entity_poly.pdbx_strand_id
1 'polypeptide(L)'
;DFASIDSAPEERQRGITINISHVEYETPKRHYAHVDAPGHADYIKNMITGAAQMDGAILVVAATDGPMPQTKEHVLLARQVGVPYIVVALNKADMVDDEEILELVELEVRELLSEYEFPGDDVPVVRVSALKALEGDAEWGDKLMELMNAVDTAIPEPERDIDKPFLMPVEDVFTITGRGTVVTGRVERGIVKVSEEIEIVGIRENSTKTTVTGVEMFRKLLDQGQAGDNVGLLLRGIKREDVERGQVVVKPGSITPHTNFEGSVYILSKDEGGRHTPFFNNYRPQFYFRTTDVTGVVTLPEGTEMVMPGDNTEM
;
A
#
# COMPACT_ATOMS: atom_id res chain seq x y z
N ASP A 1 -6.50 19.03 7.29
CA ASP A 1 -5.84 19.25 8.57
C ASP A 1 -5.02 18.01 8.93
N PHE A 2 -3.75 18.20 9.30
CA PHE A 2 -2.83 17.14 9.71
C PHE A 2 -3.46 16.17 10.73
N ALA A 3 -4.17 16.72 11.71
CA ALA A 3 -4.86 15.94 12.73
C ALA A 3 -6.00 15.04 12.20
N SER A 4 -6.42 15.19 10.95
CA SER A 4 -7.43 14.34 10.33
C SER A 4 -6.83 13.12 9.61
N ILE A 5 -5.54 13.16 9.30
CA ILE A 5 -4.76 12.07 8.71
C ILE A 5 -4.16 11.22 9.84
N ASP A 6 -3.29 11.81 10.66
CA ASP A 6 -2.73 11.17 11.86
C ASP A 6 -3.73 11.26 13.03
N SER A 7 -4.66 10.34 13.07
CA SER A 7 -5.79 10.39 14.00
C SER A 7 -5.51 9.77 15.36
N ALA A 8 -4.57 8.81 15.46
CA ALA A 8 -4.25 8.13 16.69
C ALA A 8 -3.50 9.04 17.69
N PRO A 9 -3.76 8.93 18.99
CA PRO A 9 -3.07 9.75 20.00
C PRO A 9 -1.54 9.59 19.98
N GLU A 10 -1.05 8.40 19.69
CA GLU A 10 0.39 8.10 19.63
C GLU A 10 1.04 8.75 18.40
N GLU A 11 0.37 8.77 17.25
CA GLU A 11 0.82 9.45 16.02
C GLU A 11 1.02 10.94 16.28
N ARG A 12 0.04 11.58 16.91
CA ARG A 12 0.10 13.00 17.27
C ARG A 12 1.19 13.33 18.28
N GLN A 13 1.42 12.43 19.25
CA GLN A 13 2.43 12.62 20.28
C GLN A 13 3.85 12.47 19.71
N ARG A 14 4.05 11.53 18.81
CA ARG A 14 5.37 11.22 18.23
C ARG A 14 5.66 12.00 16.96
N GLY A 15 4.64 12.58 16.31
CA GLY A 15 4.75 13.29 15.04
C GLY A 15 5.15 12.38 13.87
N ILE A 16 4.73 11.13 13.91
CA ILE A 16 4.99 10.12 12.86
C ILE A 16 3.71 9.35 12.55
N THR A 17 3.51 8.99 11.30
CA THR A 17 2.41 8.12 10.86
C THR A 17 2.69 6.68 11.32
N ILE A 18 1.71 6.04 11.93
CA ILE A 18 1.79 4.64 12.40
C ILE A 18 0.85 3.76 11.60
N ASN A 19 -0.38 4.22 11.40
CA ASN A 19 -1.42 3.49 10.70
C ASN A 19 -1.59 4.03 9.28
N ILE A 20 -2.07 3.16 8.39
CA ILE A 20 -2.47 3.58 7.04
C ILE A 20 -3.70 4.46 7.15
N SER A 21 -3.67 5.61 6.49
CA SER A 21 -4.79 6.53 6.37
C SER A 21 -5.18 6.71 4.91
N HIS A 22 -6.49 6.77 4.66
CA HIS A 22 -7.02 7.00 3.32
C HIS A 22 -7.70 8.36 3.26
N VAL A 23 -7.27 9.19 2.33
CA VAL A 23 -7.89 10.49 2.04
C VAL A 23 -8.20 10.62 0.56
N GLU A 24 -9.27 11.36 0.23
CA GLU A 24 -9.63 11.62 -1.17
C GLU A 24 -9.26 13.03 -1.57
N TYR A 25 -8.86 13.19 -2.82
CA TYR A 25 -8.77 14.48 -3.50
C TYR A 25 -8.99 14.33 -5.01
N GLU A 26 -9.20 15.45 -5.68
CA GLU A 26 -9.47 15.49 -7.11
C GLU A 26 -8.52 16.46 -7.82
N THR A 27 -8.12 16.07 -9.03
CA THR A 27 -7.60 16.99 -10.03
C THR A 27 -8.67 17.20 -11.12
N PRO A 28 -8.50 18.14 -12.06
CA PRO A 28 -9.42 18.22 -13.19
C PRO A 28 -9.49 16.96 -14.06
N LYS A 29 -8.49 16.07 -13.94
CA LYS A 29 -8.40 14.84 -14.74
C LYS A 29 -8.89 13.60 -14.01
N ARG A 30 -8.67 13.52 -12.68
CA ARG A 30 -8.89 12.29 -11.90
C ARG A 30 -9.32 12.53 -10.47
N HIS A 31 -10.03 11.55 -9.94
CA HIS A 31 -10.26 11.35 -8.52
C HIS A 31 -9.23 10.35 -7.96
N TYR A 32 -8.64 10.68 -6.82
CA TYR A 32 -7.60 9.89 -6.16
C TYR A 32 -8.04 9.43 -4.78
N ALA A 33 -7.80 8.16 -4.49
CA ALA A 33 -7.71 7.65 -3.13
C ALA A 33 -6.22 7.68 -2.73
N HIS A 34 -5.85 8.60 -1.87
CA HIS A 34 -4.49 8.74 -1.36
C HIS A 34 -4.32 7.85 -0.13
N VAL A 35 -3.32 6.99 -0.19
CA VAL A 35 -2.92 6.10 0.91
C VAL A 35 -1.70 6.72 1.58
N ASP A 36 -1.88 7.26 2.78
CA ASP A 36 -0.77 7.70 3.61
C ASP A 36 -0.26 6.52 4.42
N ALA A 37 0.99 6.14 4.16
CA ALA A 37 1.62 4.97 4.76
C ALA A 37 2.81 5.38 5.64
N PRO A 38 3.01 4.71 6.80
CA PRO A 38 4.13 5.02 7.67
C PRO A 38 5.46 4.78 6.98
N GLY A 39 6.41 5.70 7.17
CA GLY A 39 7.77 5.59 6.63
C GLY A 39 8.81 5.09 7.64
N HIS A 40 8.44 4.89 8.91
CA HIS A 40 9.37 4.48 9.96
C HIS A 40 9.55 2.96 9.99
N ALA A 41 10.80 2.49 10.13
CA ALA A 41 11.16 1.07 10.10
C ALA A 41 10.38 0.18 11.10
N ASP A 42 9.96 0.74 12.25
CA ASP A 42 9.16 0.02 13.24
C ASP A 42 7.77 -0.39 12.72
N TYR A 43 7.28 0.28 11.65
CA TYR A 43 5.94 0.07 11.09
C TYR A 43 5.96 -0.51 9.67
N ILE A 44 7.03 -1.20 9.31
CA ILE A 44 7.26 -1.78 7.98
C ILE A 44 6.10 -2.67 7.51
N LYS A 45 5.45 -3.38 8.42
CA LYS A 45 4.27 -4.21 8.11
C LYS A 45 3.12 -3.39 7.53
N ASN A 46 2.81 -2.26 8.15
CA ASN A 46 1.76 -1.36 7.69
C ASN A 46 2.13 -0.72 6.35
N MET A 47 3.41 -0.39 6.17
CA MET A 47 3.91 0.12 4.90
C MET A 47 3.77 -0.90 3.77
N ILE A 48 4.16 -2.16 3.99
CA ILE A 48 4.05 -3.23 2.98
C ILE A 48 2.58 -3.44 2.58
N THR A 49 1.68 -3.55 3.55
CA THR A 49 0.26 -3.78 3.28
C THR A 49 -0.42 -2.57 2.64
N GLY A 50 0.04 -1.35 2.92
CA GLY A 50 -0.41 -0.13 2.25
C GLY A 50 0.09 -0.04 0.81
N ALA A 51 1.38 -0.25 0.61
CA ALA A 51 2.02 -0.17 -0.70
C ALA A 51 1.45 -1.19 -1.71
N ALA A 52 1.09 -2.39 -1.24
CA ALA A 52 0.47 -3.42 -2.08
C ALA A 52 -0.87 -3.01 -2.72
N GLN A 53 -1.46 -1.91 -2.28
CA GLN A 53 -2.75 -1.40 -2.76
C GLN A 53 -2.60 -0.22 -3.73
N MET A 54 -1.39 0.27 -3.94
CA MET A 54 -1.12 1.47 -4.71
C MET A 54 -1.03 1.20 -6.22
N ASP A 55 -1.64 2.05 -7.03
CA ASP A 55 -1.47 2.08 -8.48
C ASP A 55 -0.24 2.91 -8.90
N GLY A 56 0.30 3.69 -8.00
CA GLY A 56 1.52 4.47 -8.11
C GLY A 56 1.87 5.08 -6.77
N ALA A 57 3.09 5.59 -6.62
CA ALA A 57 3.56 6.20 -5.38
C ALA A 57 4.16 7.59 -5.61
N ILE A 58 4.00 8.46 -4.62
CA ILE A 58 4.76 9.69 -4.50
C ILE A 58 5.88 9.43 -3.48
N LEU A 59 7.11 9.35 -3.94
CA LEU A 59 8.29 9.22 -3.09
C LEU A 59 8.69 10.62 -2.60
N VAL A 60 8.60 10.84 -1.29
CA VAL A 60 8.99 12.11 -0.68
C VAL A 60 10.42 12.03 -0.16
N VAL A 61 11.29 12.87 -0.69
CA VAL A 61 12.70 13.00 -0.28
C VAL A 61 12.97 14.42 0.16
N ALA A 62 13.65 14.63 1.29
CA ALA A 62 14.04 15.95 1.71
C ALA A 62 15.26 16.42 0.91
N ALA A 63 15.16 17.58 0.26
CA ALA A 63 16.26 18.16 -0.51
C ALA A 63 17.49 18.49 0.37
N THR A 64 17.27 18.73 1.67
CA THR A 64 18.33 19.03 2.64
C THR A 64 19.18 17.83 3.01
N ASP A 65 18.63 16.61 2.92
CA ASP A 65 19.24 15.38 3.43
C ASP A 65 19.59 14.39 2.32
N GLY A 66 18.92 14.51 1.16
CA GLY A 66 19.01 13.53 0.07
C GLY A 66 18.39 12.17 0.42
N PRO A 67 18.65 11.12 -0.39
CA PRO A 67 18.14 9.79 -0.14
C PRO A 67 18.82 9.16 1.08
N MET A 68 18.04 9.00 2.15
CA MET A 68 18.45 8.38 3.40
C MET A 68 18.32 6.84 3.34
N PRO A 69 18.88 6.07 4.27
CA PRO A 69 18.71 4.61 4.32
C PRO A 69 17.25 4.16 4.27
N GLN A 70 16.34 4.86 4.96
CA GLN A 70 14.91 4.59 4.90
C GLN A 70 14.32 4.81 3.49
N THR A 71 14.83 5.80 2.74
CA THR A 71 14.41 6.02 1.36
C THR A 71 14.70 4.79 0.49
N LYS A 72 15.88 4.18 0.68
CA LYS A 72 16.26 2.93 -0.01
C LYS A 72 15.32 1.78 0.33
N GLU A 73 15.00 1.63 1.62
CA GLU A 73 14.03 0.63 2.09
C GLU A 73 12.65 0.83 1.46
N HIS A 74 12.18 2.08 1.36
CA HIS A 74 10.89 2.38 0.75
C HIS A 74 10.85 2.04 -0.74
N VAL A 75 11.91 2.39 -1.49
CA VAL A 75 12.00 2.10 -2.92
C VAL A 75 12.06 0.59 -3.15
N LEU A 76 12.90 -0.13 -2.37
CA LEU A 76 12.99 -1.58 -2.41
C LEU A 76 11.63 -2.24 -2.15
N LEU A 77 10.93 -1.82 -1.09
CA LEU A 77 9.63 -2.38 -0.74
C LEU A 77 8.57 -2.06 -1.79
N ALA A 78 8.53 -0.84 -2.31
CA ALA A 78 7.64 -0.47 -3.40
C ALA A 78 7.84 -1.38 -4.61
N ARG A 79 9.10 -1.68 -4.96
CA ARG A 79 9.42 -2.61 -6.04
C ARG A 79 8.94 -4.03 -5.75
N GLN A 80 9.19 -4.54 -4.54
CA GLN A 80 8.82 -5.90 -4.15
C GLN A 80 7.31 -6.14 -4.09
N VAL A 81 6.53 -5.16 -3.62
CA VAL A 81 5.07 -5.27 -3.59
C VAL A 81 4.42 -4.93 -4.93
N GLY A 82 5.21 -4.57 -5.94
CA GLY A 82 4.74 -4.36 -7.31
C GLY A 82 4.11 -2.99 -7.56
N VAL A 83 4.50 -1.93 -6.85
CA VAL A 83 4.12 -0.55 -7.20
C VAL A 83 4.66 -0.24 -8.59
N PRO A 84 3.81 0.04 -9.59
CA PRO A 84 4.27 0.09 -10.98
C PRO A 84 4.89 1.43 -11.38
N TYR A 85 4.51 2.52 -10.71
CA TYR A 85 4.92 3.89 -11.07
C TYR A 85 5.31 4.70 -9.84
N ILE A 86 6.34 5.54 -9.99
CA ILE A 86 6.80 6.47 -8.97
C ILE A 86 6.87 7.89 -9.56
N VAL A 87 6.49 8.87 -8.75
CA VAL A 87 6.76 10.30 -8.94
C VAL A 87 7.51 10.78 -7.71
N VAL A 88 8.51 11.63 -7.86
CA VAL A 88 9.31 12.12 -6.73
C VAL A 88 8.91 13.54 -6.35
N ALA A 89 8.62 13.74 -5.08
CA ALA A 89 8.50 15.06 -4.46
C ALA A 89 9.80 15.36 -3.69
N LEU A 90 10.65 16.21 -4.25
CA LEU A 90 11.85 16.71 -3.58
C LEU A 90 11.44 17.86 -2.66
N ASN A 91 11.10 17.51 -1.41
CA ASN A 91 10.50 18.42 -0.43
C ASN A 91 11.57 19.22 0.32
N LYS A 92 11.17 20.31 0.97
CA LYS A 92 12.04 21.29 1.65
C LYS A 92 13.02 21.98 0.68
N ALA A 93 12.70 22.09 -0.58
CA ALA A 93 13.55 22.73 -1.58
C ALA A 93 13.76 24.22 -1.29
N ASP A 94 12.84 24.86 -0.56
CA ASP A 94 12.98 26.24 -0.05
C ASP A 94 14.12 26.44 0.96
N MET A 95 14.67 25.37 1.52
CA MET A 95 15.76 25.41 2.50
C MET A 95 17.15 25.25 1.86
N VAL A 96 17.22 25.06 0.55
CA VAL A 96 18.47 24.83 -0.19
C VAL A 96 18.61 25.95 -1.24
N ASP A 97 19.51 26.88 -0.98
CA ASP A 97 19.75 28.04 -1.86
C ASP A 97 20.67 27.70 -3.06
N ASP A 98 21.38 26.58 -2.99
CA ASP A 98 22.34 26.17 -4.01
C ASP A 98 21.73 25.20 -5.02
N GLU A 99 21.62 25.67 -6.25
CA GLU A 99 21.05 24.89 -7.36
C GLU A 99 21.87 23.61 -7.65
N GLU A 100 23.20 23.66 -7.53
CA GLU A 100 24.05 22.50 -7.78
C GLU A 100 23.80 21.39 -6.75
N ILE A 101 23.45 21.75 -5.51
CA ILE A 101 23.07 20.79 -4.47
C ILE A 101 21.71 20.13 -4.80
N LEU A 102 20.73 20.93 -5.26
CA LEU A 102 19.45 20.39 -5.66
C LEU A 102 19.55 19.41 -6.84
N GLU A 103 20.38 19.76 -7.84
CA GLU A 103 20.67 18.88 -8.98
C GLU A 103 21.39 17.60 -8.56
N LEU A 104 22.34 17.69 -7.63
CA LEU A 104 23.05 16.52 -7.11
C LEU A 104 22.11 15.57 -6.36
N VAL A 105 21.26 16.09 -5.49
CA VAL A 105 20.27 15.28 -4.76
C VAL A 105 19.27 14.63 -5.73
N GLU A 106 18.83 15.35 -6.75
CA GLU A 106 17.97 14.78 -7.79
C GLU A 106 18.66 13.63 -8.52
N LEU A 107 19.94 13.78 -8.87
CA LEU A 107 20.74 12.73 -9.51
C LEU A 107 20.84 11.48 -8.61
N GLU A 108 21.17 11.65 -7.33
CA GLU A 108 21.25 10.56 -6.36
C GLU A 108 19.92 9.79 -6.23
N VAL A 109 18.78 10.51 -6.26
CA VAL A 109 17.45 9.88 -6.24
C VAL A 109 17.19 9.08 -7.52
N ARG A 110 17.57 9.62 -8.68
CA ARG A 110 17.43 8.92 -9.97
C ARG A 110 18.29 7.66 -10.05
N GLU A 111 19.53 7.74 -9.57
CA GLU A 111 20.44 6.58 -9.47
C GLU A 111 19.86 5.51 -8.55
N LEU A 112 19.34 5.89 -7.38
CA LEU A 112 18.67 4.99 -6.45
C LEU A 112 17.46 4.30 -7.10
N LEU A 113 16.60 5.03 -7.81
CA LEU A 113 15.46 4.46 -8.50
C LEU A 113 15.89 3.46 -9.57
N SER A 114 16.95 3.78 -10.32
CA SER A 114 17.51 2.89 -11.35
C SER A 114 18.12 1.63 -10.75
N GLU A 115 18.77 1.71 -9.59
CA GLU A 115 19.32 0.56 -8.86
C GLU A 115 18.20 -0.46 -8.51
N TYR A 116 17.00 0.02 -8.20
CA TYR A 116 15.84 -0.83 -7.90
C TYR A 116 14.90 -1.04 -9.10
N GLU A 117 15.42 -0.92 -10.32
CA GLU A 117 14.72 -1.21 -11.58
C GLU A 117 13.48 -0.34 -11.87
N PHE A 118 13.41 0.85 -11.31
CA PHE A 118 12.51 1.90 -11.81
C PHE A 118 13.21 2.70 -12.91
N PRO A 119 12.48 3.32 -13.86
CA PRO A 119 13.09 4.11 -14.94
C PRO A 119 13.57 5.47 -14.41
N GLY A 120 14.63 5.48 -13.58
CA GLY A 120 15.09 6.65 -12.82
C GLY A 120 15.30 7.91 -13.66
N ASP A 121 15.80 7.76 -14.89
CA ASP A 121 16.00 8.90 -15.81
C ASP A 121 14.68 9.54 -16.25
N ASP A 122 13.61 8.74 -16.38
CA ASP A 122 12.31 9.19 -16.89
C ASP A 122 11.32 9.55 -15.79
N VAL A 123 11.62 9.19 -14.52
CA VAL A 123 10.74 9.48 -13.39
C VAL A 123 10.63 11.00 -13.17
N PRO A 124 9.42 11.58 -13.11
CA PRO A 124 9.26 12.98 -12.77
C PRO A 124 9.75 13.28 -11.36
N VAL A 125 10.61 14.28 -11.23
CA VAL A 125 11.06 14.85 -9.96
C VAL A 125 10.61 16.29 -9.88
N VAL A 126 9.79 16.61 -8.89
CA VAL A 126 9.26 17.95 -8.69
C VAL A 126 9.77 18.50 -7.35
N ARG A 127 10.40 19.66 -7.42
CA ARG A 127 10.89 20.38 -6.22
C ARG A 127 9.74 21.12 -5.57
N VAL A 128 9.49 20.83 -4.30
CA VAL A 128 8.36 21.36 -3.54
C VAL A 128 8.79 21.86 -2.17
N SER A 129 7.99 22.74 -1.59
CA SER A 129 7.97 23.01 -0.15
C SER A 129 6.54 22.88 0.35
N ALA A 130 6.23 21.73 0.91
CA ALA A 130 4.88 21.48 1.42
C ALA A 130 4.48 22.45 2.53
N LEU A 131 5.44 22.85 3.39
CA LEU A 131 5.18 23.82 4.45
C LEU A 131 4.84 25.21 3.89
N LYS A 132 5.64 25.72 2.96
CA LYS A 132 5.40 27.03 2.33
C LYS A 132 4.09 27.06 1.55
N ALA A 133 3.78 26.00 0.81
CA ALA A 133 2.50 25.86 0.12
C ALA A 133 1.32 25.88 1.12
N LEU A 134 1.45 25.21 2.26
CA LEU A 134 0.43 25.19 3.32
C LEU A 134 0.28 26.59 3.98
N GLU A 135 1.35 27.35 4.11
CA GLU A 135 1.35 28.74 4.61
C GLU A 135 0.74 29.74 3.60
N GLY A 136 0.43 29.31 2.39
CA GLY A 136 -0.22 30.12 1.35
C GLY A 136 0.75 30.84 0.42
N ASP A 137 2.01 30.43 0.37
CA ASP A 137 2.98 30.92 -0.61
C ASP A 137 2.56 30.50 -2.02
N ALA A 138 2.41 31.46 -2.92
CA ALA A 138 1.87 31.22 -4.27
C ALA A 138 2.85 30.41 -5.15
N GLU A 139 4.15 30.68 -5.07
CA GLU A 139 5.16 29.98 -5.85
C GLU A 139 5.21 28.50 -5.48
N TRP A 140 5.26 28.21 -4.19
CA TRP A 140 5.26 26.81 -3.69
C TRP A 140 3.91 26.11 -3.86
N GLY A 141 2.81 26.88 -3.87
CA GLY A 141 1.50 26.40 -4.27
C GLY A 141 1.47 25.93 -5.73
N ASP A 142 2.04 26.70 -6.64
CA ASP A 142 2.18 26.35 -8.06
C ASP A 142 3.07 25.10 -8.25
N LYS A 143 4.16 24.99 -7.48
CA LYS A 143 5.02 23.78 -7.47
C LYS A 143 4.30 22.54 -6.98
N LEU A 144 3.43 22.65 -5.99
CA LEU A 144 2.59 21.55 -5.57
C LEU A 144 1.59 21.13 -6.67
N MET A 145 1.03 22.09 -7.41
CA MET A 145 0.17 21.79 -8.56
C MET A 145 0.96 21.17 -9.72
N GLU A 146 2.24 21.52 -9.90
CA GLU A 146 3.14 20.86 -10.84
C GLU A 146 3.34 19.38 -10.46
N LEU A 147 3.53 19.07 -9.17
CA LEU A 147 3.59 17.70 -8.66
C LEU A 147 2.30 16.93 -8.99
N MET A 148 1.14 17.53 -8.75
CA MET A 148 -0.14 16.88 -9.08
C MET A 148 -0.31 16.64 -10.58
N ASN A 149 0.15 17.55 -11.42
CA ASN A 149 0.15 17.35 -12.86
C ASN A 149 1.13 16.24 -13.29
N ALA A 150 2.27 16.12 -12.62
CA ALA A 150 3.21 15.01 -12.84
C ALA A 150 2.57 13.66 -12.50
N VAL A 151 1.83 13.57 -11.37
CA VAL A 151 1.05 12.39 -11.00
C VAL A 151 0.00 12.05 -12.06
N ASP A 152 -0.78 13.05 -12.51
CA ASP A 152 -1.81 12.89 -13.55
C ASP A 152 -1.26 12.39 -14.90
N THR A 153 0.03 12.63 -15.16
CA THR A 153 0.64 12.39 -16.48
C THR A 153 1.50 11.12 -16.48
N ALA A 154 2.27 10.91 -15.41
CA ALA A 154 3.24 9.81 -15.33
C ALA A 154 2.62 8.51 -14.80
N ILE A 155 1.53 8.60 -14.02
CA ILE A 155 0.83 7.42 -13.55
C ILE A 155 -0.39 7.23 -14.47
N PRO A 156 -0.40 6.20 -15.35
CA PRO A 156 -1.52 5.95 -16.24
C PRO A 156 -2.77 5.55 -15.45
N GLU A 157 -3.93 5.68 -16.07
CA GLU A 157 -5.17 5.13 -15.49
C GLU A 157 -5.07 3.61 -15.47
N PRO A 158 -5.19 2.97 -14.29
CA PRO A 158 -5.02 1.53 -14.19
C PRO A 158 -6.16 0.78 -14.87
N GLU A 159 -5.83 -0.31 -15.57
CA GLU A 159 -6.83 -1.24 -16.04
C GLU A 159 -7.52 -1.93 -14.86
N ARG A 160 -8.85 -1.96 -14.86
CA ARG A 160 -9.64 -2.54 -13.77
C ARG A 160 -10.33 -3.82 -14.22
N ASP A 161 -10.11 -4.90 -13.50
CA ASP A 161 -10.69 -6.22 -13.73
C ASP A 161 -12.17 -6.29 -13.30
N ILE A 162 -13.03 -5.45 -13.87
CA ILE A 162 -14.46 -5.36 -13.49
C ILE A 162 -15.30 -6.58 -13.89
N ASP A 163 -14.88 -7.32 -14.91
CA ASP A 163 -15.59 -8.49 -15.43
C ASP A 163 -15.28 -9.79 -14.67
N LYS A 164 -14.27 -9.77 -13.79
CA LYS A 164 -13.93 -10.93 -12.95
C LYS A 164 -14.88 -11.04 -11.74
N PRO A 165 -14.98 -12.23 -11.13
CA PRO A 165 -15.73 -12.38 -9.87
C PRO A 165 -15.21 -11.43 -8.80
N PHE A 166 -16.12 -10.79 -8.07
CA PHE A 166 -15.80 -9.84 -7.01
C PHE A 166 -14.84 -10.41 -5.96
N LEU A 167 -13.85 -9.60 -5.58
CA LEU A 167 -12.90 -9.89 -4.53
C LEU A 167 -12.43 -8.60 -3.88
N MET A 168 -12.48 -8.55 -2.54
CA MET A 168 -12.00 -7.43 -1.72
C MET A 168 -11.31 -7.98 -0.47
N PRO A 169 -9.99 -7.78 -0.29
CA PRO A 169 -9.31 -8.05 0.97
C PRO A 169 -9.81 -7.11 2.08
N VAL A 170 -9.98 -7.65 3.28
CA VAL A 170 -10.40 -6.86 4.45
C VAL A 170 -9.20 -6.15 5.05
N GLU A 171 -9.26 -4.83 5.13
CA GLU A 171 -8.25 -3.97 5.75
C GLU A 171 -8.59 -3.64 7.18
N ASP A 172 -9.83 -3.26 7.43
CA ASP A 172 -10.30 -2.92 8.77
C ASP A 172 -11.74 -3.34 8.98
N VAL A 173 -12.10 -3.51 10.25
CA VAL A 173 -13.44 -3.93 10.67
C VAL A 173 -13.90 -3.08 11.85
N PHE A 174 -15.02 -2.41 11.69
CA PHE A 174 -15.60 -1.61 12.74
C PHE A 174 -17.13 -1.73 12.80
N THR A 175 -17.71 -1.25 13.88
CA THR A 175 -19.14 -1.27 14.08
C THR A 175 -19.71 0.15 14.05
N ILE A 176 -20.75 0.35 13.27
CA ILE A 176 -21.52 1.59 13.29
C ILE A 176 -22.76 1.35 14.16
N THR A 177 -22.89 2.12 15.24
CA THR A 177 -24.03 2.04 16.14
C THR A 177 -25.35 2.17 15.39
N GLY A 178 -26.22 1.16 15.54
CA GLY A 178 -27.54 1.13 14.88
C GLY A 178 -27.52 0.68 13.42
N ARG A 179 -26.35 0.49 12.81
CA ARG A 179 -26.24 0.02 11.40
C ARG A 179 -25.62 -1.35 11.25
N GLY A 180 -24.64 -1.72 12.09
CA GLY A 180 -24.00 -3.04 12.09
C GLY A 180 -22.50 -2.99 11.82
N THR A 181 -21.95 -4.11 11.40
CA THR A 181 -20.53 -4.27 11.10
C THR A 181 -20.21 -3.82 9.68
N VAL A 182 -19.14 -3.02 9.57
CA VAL A 182 -18.58 -2.56 8.30
C VAL A 182 -17.19 -3.15 8.14
N VAL A 183 -16.90 -3.71 6.97
CA VAL A 183 -15.57 -4.10 6.54
C VAL A 183 -15.10 -3.15 5.47
N THR A 184 -13.88 -2.68 5.57
CA THR A 184 -13.25 -1.81 4.57
C THR A 184 -12.18 -2.54 3.81
N GLY A 185 -11.95 -2.10 2.57
CA GLY A 185 -10.89 -2.58 1.73
C GLY A 185 -10.96 -1.99 0.32
N ARG A 186 -9.89 -2.19 -0.43
CA ARG A 186 -9.89 -1.93 -1.86
C ARG A 186 -10.47 -3.11 -2.62
N VAL A 187 -11.42 -2.86 -3.49
CA VAL A 187 -11.93 -3.88 -4.42
C VAL A 187 -10.81 -4.23 -5.40
N GLU A 188 -10.28 -5.45 -5.31
CA GLU A 188 -9.19 -5.91 -6.17
C GLU A 188 -9.70 -6.22 -7.58
N ARG A 189 -10.87 -6.83 -7.68
CA ARG A 189 -11.52 -7.18 -8.95
C ARG A 189 -13.04 -7.32 -8.82
N GLY A 190 -13.72 -7.24 -9.94
CA GLY A 190 -15.16 -7.41 -10.04
C GLY A 190 -15.97 -6.21 -9.55
N ILE A 191 -17.24 -6.44 -9.35
CA ILE A 191 -18.22 -5.48 -8.85
C ILE A 191 -19.01 -6.12 -7.72
N VAL A 192 -19.34 -5.35 -6.70
CA VAL A 192 -20.27 -5.72 -5.63
C VAL A 192 -21.40 -4.70 -5.55
N LYS A 193 -22.63 -5.17 -5.39
CA LYS A 193 -23.82 -4.32 -5.31
C LYS A 193 -24.52 -4.44 -3.98
N VAL A 194 -25.26 -3.41 -3.62
CA VAL A 194 -26.18 -3.47 -2.48
C VAL A 194 -27.19 -4.60 -2.72
N SER A 195 -27.49 -5.34 -1.66
CA SER A 195 -28.35 -6.54 -1.63
C SER A 195 -27.74 -7.80 -2.27
N GLU A 196 -26.48 -7.77 -2.68
CA GLU A 196 -25.78 -8.94 -3.20
C GLU A 196 -25.29 -9.85 -2.06
N GLU A 197 -25.36 -11.16 -2.28
CA GLU A 197 -24.77 -12.16 -1.38
C GLU A 197 -23.26 -12.24 -1.63
N ILE A 198 -22.51 -12.23 -0.53
CA ILE A 198 -21.06 -12.37 -0.53
C ILE A 198 -20.63 -13.46 0.47
N GLU A 199 -19.40 -13.92 0.33
CA GLU A 199 -18.79 -14.89 1.19
C GLU A 199 -17.49 -14.33 1.75
N ILE A 200 -17.27 -14.52 3.07
CA ILE A 200 -16.04 -14.13 3.78
C ILE A 200 -15.22 -15.39 3.95
N VAL A 201 -14.01 -15.41 3.42
CA VAL A 201 -13.10 -16.58 3.41
C VAL A 201 -11.72 -16.24 3.95
N GLY A 202 -10.96 -17.28 4.32
CA GLY A 202 -9.59 -17.17 4.79
C GLY A 202 -9.45 -17.04 6.30
N ILE A 203 -8.28 -17.34 6.83
CA ILE A 203 -7.88 -17.34 8.25
C ILE A 203 -8.66 -18.38 9.07
N ARG A 204 -9.99 -18.40 8.96
CA ARG A 204 -10.87 -19.33 9.66
C ARG A 204 -11.18 -20.55 8.81
N GLU A 205 -11.42 -21.69 9.47
CA GLU A 205 -11.75 -22.95 8.78
C GLU A 205 -13.07 -22.86 7.99
N ASN A 206 -14.06 -22.16 8.55
CA ASN A 206 -15.38 -22.04 7.92
C ASN A 206 -15.56 -20.66 7.29
N SER A 207 -16.05 -20.64 6.07
CA SER A 207 -16.51 -19.43 5.41
C SER A 207 -17.85 -18.96 5.99
N THR A 208 -18.12 -17.68 5.87
CA THR A 208 -19.38 -17.06 6.31
C THR A 208 -20.05 -16.36 5.15
N LYS A 209 -21.27 -16.73 4.84
CA LYS A 209 -22.10 -16.04 3.82
C LYS A 209 -22.95 -14.96 4.46
N THR A 210 -23.06 -13.83 3.80
CA THR A 210 -23.92 -12.72 4.22
C THR A 210 -24.33 -11.84 3.03
N THR A 211 -25.13 -10.83 3.31
CA THR A 211 -25.62 -9.89 2.30
C THR A 211 -25.05 -8.50 2.58
N VAL A 212 -24.59 -7.83 1.53
CA VAL A 212 -24.21 -6.42 1.56
C VAL A 212 -25.46 -5.56 1.69
N THR A 213 -25.58 -4.79 2.78
CA THR A 213 -26.74 -3.91 3.00
C THR A 213 -26.43 -2.44 2.68
N GLY A 214 -25.18 -2.11 2.43
CA GLY A 214 -24.75 -0.79 2.00
C GLY A 214 -23.31 -0.82 1.49
N VAL A 215 -23.04 0.05 0.53
CA VAL A 215 -21.69 0.34 0.03
C VAL A 215 -21.44 1.81 0.27
N GLU A 216 -20.30 2.15 0.85
CA GLU A 216 -19.92 3.52 1.17
C GLU A 216 -18.47 3.77 0.74
N MET A 217 -18.22 4.90 0.12
CA MET A 217 -16.89 5.38 -0.24
C MET A 217 -16.76 6.83 0.21
N PHE A 218 -15.76 7.14 1.05
CA PHE A 218 -15.52 8.48 1.61
C PHE A 218 -16.79 9.17 2.13
N ARG A 219 -17.61 8.43 2.93
CA ARG A 219 -18.88 8.89 3.49
C ARG A 219 -20.00 9.16 2.46
N LYS A 220 -19.83 8.75 1.22
CA LYS A 220 -20.87 8.78 0.17
C LYS A 220 -21.44 7.38 0.00
N LEU A 221 -22.76 7.27 0.05
CA LEU A 221 -23.46 6.01 -0.22
C LEU A 221 -23.47 5.74 -1.72
N LEU A 222 -23.17 4.51 -2.09
CA LEU A 222 -23.14 4.04 -3.46
C LEU A 222 -24.07 2.85 -3.65
N ASP A 223 -24.57 2.64 -4.87
CA ASP A 223 -25.33 1.44 -5.24
C ASP A 223 -24.42 0.22 -5.45
N GLN A 224 -23.17 0.46 -5.82
CA GLN A 224 -22.16 -0.57 -6.07
C GLN A 224 -20.73 -0.05 -5.82
N GLY A 225 -19.80 -0.98 -5.55
CA GLY A 225 -18.35 -0.76 -5.60
C GLY A 225 -17.74 -1.65 -6.67
N GLN A 226 -16.68 -1.17 -7.33
CA GLN A 226 -16.01 -1.89 -8.41
C GLN A 226 -14.49 -1.91 -8.23
N ALA A 227 -13.82 -2.75 -9.01
CA ALA A 227 -12.37 -2.88 -9.00
C ALA A 227 -11.66 -1.52 -9.00
N GLY A 228 -10.78 -1.31 -8.02
CA GLY A 228 -10.06 -0.06 -7.77
C GLY A 228 -10.66 0.83 -6.70
N ASP A 229 -11.94 0.68 -6.36
CA ASP A 229 -12.59 1.49 -5.34
C ASP A 229 -12.17 1.06 -3.92
N ASN A 230 -11.91 2.04 -3.06
CA ASN A 230 -11.78 1.80 -1.61
C ASN A 230 -13.15 1.99 -0.97
N VAL A 231 -13.75 0.91 -0.51
CA VAL A 231 -15.13 0.91 -0.03
C VAL A 231 -15.27 0.32 1.37
N GLY A 232 -16.30 0.80 2.08
CA GLY A 232 -16.85 0.14 3.25
C GLY A 232 -18.12 -0.64 2.86
N LEU A 233 -18.15 -1.92 3.19
CA LEU A 233 -19.32 -2.79 2.99
C LEU A 233 -20.01 -3.02 4.31
N LEU A 234 -21.26 -2.61 4.41
CA LEU A 234 -22.13 -2.89 5.56
C LEU A 234 -22.71 -4.29 5.41
N LEU A 235 -22.50 -5.15 6.40
CA LEU A 235 -22.81 -6.58 6.34
C LEU A 235 -24.01 -6.92 7.24
N ARG A 236 -24.94 -7.74 6.73
CA ARG A 236 -26.11 -8.19 7.45
C ARG A 236 -25.77 -9.27 8.48
N GLY A 237 -26.11 -9.04 9.76
CA GLY A 237 -26.04 -10.07 10.79
C GLY A 237 -24.64 -10.55 11.16
N ILE A 238 -23.60 -9.86 10.69
CA ILE A 238 -22.21 -10.14 11.05
C ILE A 238 -21.83 -9.28 12.26
N LYS A 239 -21.22 -9.88 13.26
CA LYS A 239 -20.63 -9.17 14.39
C LYS A 239 -19.18 -8.85 14.08
N ARG A 240 -18.63 -7.86 14.80
CA ARG A 240 -17.23 -7.45 14.60
C ARG A 240 -16.24 -8.59 14.85
N GLU A 241 -16.53 -9.45 15.83
CA GLU A 241 -15.71 -10.63 16.16
C GLU A 241 -15.77 -11.76 15.12
N ASP A 242 -16.73 -11.73 14.19
CA ASP A 242 -16.89 -12.74 13.15
C ASP A 242 -15.99 -12.49 11.94
N VAL A 243 -15.44 -11.29 11.80
CA VAL A 243 -14.57 -10.88 10.68
C VAL A 243 -13.31 -10.23 11.21
N GLU A 244 -12.20 -10.44 10.52
CA GLU A 244 -10.91 -9.85 10.86
C GLU A 244 -10.11 -9.45 9.64
N ARG A 245 -9.18 -8.53 9.84
CA ARG A 245 -8.23 -8.10 8.81
C ARG A 245 -7.49 -9.31 8.23
N GLY A 246 -7.32 -9.32 6.92
CA GLY A 246 -6.66 -10.39 6.19
C GLY A 246 -7.59 -11.46 5.64
N GLN A 247 -8.84 -11.53 6.11
CA GLN A 247 -9.87 -12.27 5.39
C GLN A 247 -10.20 -11.60 4.07
N VAL A 248 -10.88 -12.30 3.19
CA VAL A 248 -11.26 -11.79 1.87
C VAL A 248 -12.77 -11.93 1.68
N VAL A 249 -13.39 -10.85 1.22
CA VAL A 249 -14.80 -10.82 0.83
C VAL A 249 -14.88 -11.12 -0.66
N VAL A 250 -15.66 -12.13 -1.03
CA VAL A 250 -15.72 -12.63 -2.43
C VAL A 250 -17.14 -12.93 -2.88
N LYS A 251 -17.30 -13.05 -4.20
CA LYS A 251 -18.49 -13.68 -4.76
C LYS A 251 -18.55 -15.13 -4.26
N PRO A 252 -19.70 -15.62 -3.75
CA PRO A 252 -19.81 -16.95 -3.18
C PRO A 252 -19.28 -18.06 -4.10
N GLY A 253 -18.40 -18.91 -3.56
CA GLY A 253 -17.81 -20.05 -4.27
C GLY A 253 -16.77 -19.69 -5.34
N SER A 254 -16.33 -18.43 -5.42
CA SER A 254 -15.39 -18.00 -6.47
C SER A 254 -13.92 -18.28 -6.16
N ILE A 255 -13.56 -18.45 -4.90
CA ILE A 255 -12.22 -18.86 -4.47
C ILE A 255 -12.27 -19.83 -3.30
N THR A 256 -11.20 -20.60 -3.14
CA THR A 256 -10.96 -21.51 -1.99
C THR A 256 -9.65 -21.11 -1.33
N PRO A 257 -9.64 -20.84 -0.01
CA PRO A 257 -8.40 -20.58 0.71
C PRO A 257 -7.56 -21.85 0.80
N HIS A 258 -6.24 -21.69 0.76
CA HIS A 258 -5.27 -22.76 0.89
C HIS A 258 -4.36 -22.50 2.08
N THR A 259 -4.01 -23.56 2.84
CA THR A 259 -3.07 -23.50 3.95
C THR A 259 -1.65 -23.85 3.51
N ASN A 260 -1.55 -24.77 2.55
CA ASN A 260 -0.28 -25.21 1.98
C ASN A 260 -0.18 -24.71 0.54
N PHE A 261 0.99 -24.22 0.16
CA PHE A 261 1.28 -23.77 -1.19
C PHE A 261 2.77 -23.99 -1.47
N GLU A 262 3.12 -24.05 -2.72
CA GLU A 262 4.49 -24.10 -3.22
C GLU A 262 4.78 -22.79 -3.96
N GLY A 263 5.98 -22.28 -3.85
CA GLY A 263 6.38 -21.04 -4.48
C GLY A 263 7.86 -21.01 -4.85
N SER A 264 8.15 -20.34 -5.95
CA SER A 264 9.52 -19.97 -6.31
C SER A 264 9.89 -18.69 -5.57
N VAL A 265 10.97 -18.71 -4.81
CA VAL A 265 11.39 -17.64 -3.91
C VAL A 265 12.82 -17.23 -4.19
N TYR A 266 13.05 -15.94 -4.30
CA TYR A 266 14.38 -15.34 -4.28
C TYR A 266 14.70 -14.81 -2.89
N ILE A 267 15.86 -15.20 -2.36
CA ILE A 267 16.30 -14.76 -1.03
C ILE A 267 17.23 -13.56 -1.19
N LEU A 268 16.75 -12.39 -0.82
CA LEU A 268 17.55 -11.17 -0.88
C LEU A 268 18.89 -11.33 -0.17
N SER A 269 19.95 -10.92 -0.83
CA SER A 269 21.30 -10.82 -0.27
C SER A 269 21.42 -9.65 0.71
N LYS A 270 22.51 -9.63 1.47
CA LYS A 270 22.81 -8.53 2.39
C LYS A 270 22.90 -7.16 1.68
N ASP A 271 23.50 -7.13 0.50
CA ASP A 271 23.71 -5.89 -0.25
C ASP A 271 22.39 -5.34 -0.82
N GLU A 272 21.39 -6.22 -1.00
CA GLU A 272 20.01 -5.89 -1.38
C GLU A 272 19.12 -5.56 -0.19
N GLY A 273 19.67 -5.37 1.01
CA GLY A 273 18.90 -5.12 2.23
C GLY A 273 18.29 -6.38 2.86
N GLY A 274 18.67 -7.56 2.37
CA GLY A 274 18.18 -8.84 2.85
C GLY A 274 18.99 -9.39 4.03
N ARG A 275 18.79 -10.69 4.27
CA ARG A 275 19.50 -11.40 5.34
C ARG A 275 20.95 -11.67 4.97
N HIS A 276 21.78 -11.89 6.00
CA HIS A 276 23.20 -12.21 5.87
C HIS A 276 23.56 -13.61 6.38
N THR A 277 22.57 -14.38 6.81
CA THR A 277 22.74 -15.75 7.31
C THR A 277 21.83 -16.71 6.58
N PRO A 278 22.23 -17.98 6.35
CA PRO A 278 21.34 -18.97 5.79
C PRO A 278 20.16 -19.29 6.71
N PHE A 279 19.14 -19.94 6.16
CA PHE A 279 18.09 -20.54 6.94
C PHE A 279 17.93 -22.03 6.57
N PHE A 280 17.32 -22.77 7.47
CA PHE A 280 17.18 -24.21 7.40
C PHE A 280 15.71 -24.61 7.30
N ASN A 281 15.45 -25.87 7.06
CA ASN A 281 14.12 -26.44 7.09
C ASN A 281 13.39 -26.09 8.41
N ASN A 282 12.09 -25.92 8.34
CA ASN A 282 11.24 -25.43 9.45
C ASN A 282 11.50 -23.96 9.86
N TYR A 283 12.14 -23.15 9.03
CA TYR A 283 12.22 -21.71 9.23
C TYR A 283 10.80 -21.11 9.27
N ARG A 284 10.59 -20.16 10.18
CA ARG A 284 9.26 -19.54 10.42
C ARG A 284 9.28 -18.04 10.20
N PRO A 285 9.25 -17.58 8.94
CA PRO A 285 9.14 -16.17 8.64
C PRO A 285 7.70 -15.67 8.71
N GLN A 286 7.54 -14.36 8.64
CA GLN A 286 6.27 -13.71 8.34
C GLN A 286 6.07 -13.68 6.83
N PHE A 287 4.92 -14.17 6.38
CA PHE A 287 4.47 -14.07 5.00
C PHE A 287 3.41 -12.99 4.88
N TYR A 288 3.56 -12.11 3.91
CA TYR A 288 2.62 -11.03 3.67
C TYR A 288 1.69 -11.40 2.52
N PHE A 289 0.41 -11.45 2.80
CA PHE A 289 -0.63 -11.72 1.82
C PHE A 289 -1.66 -10.59 1.85
N ARG A 290 -1.71 -9.77 0.79
CA ARG A 290 -2.65 -8.63 0.69
C ARG A 290 -2.59 -7.72 1.92
N THR A 291 -3.60 -7.79 2.79
CA THR A 291 -3.77 -6.86 3.92
C THR A 291 -3.27 -7.40 5.25
N THR A 292 -2.69 -8.60 5.28
CA THR A 292 -2.22 -9.23 6.52
C THR A 292 -0.88 -9.92 6.39
N ASP A 293 -0.28 -10.22 7.53
CA ASP A 293 0.88 -11.10 7.64
C ASP A 293 0.52 -12.36 8.44
N VAL A 294 1.08 -13.47 8.03
CA VAL A 294 0.91 -14.76 8.71
C VAL A 294 2.26 -15.44 8.92
N THR A 295 2.45 -16.07 10.07
CA THR A 295 3.62 -16.89 10.31
C THR A 295 3.45 -18.22 9.59
N GLY A 296 4.33 -18.50 8.62
CA GLY A 296 4.36 -19.79 7.93
C GLY A 296 5.55 -20.64 8.36
N VAL A 297 5.53 -21.90 7.95
CA VAL A 297 6.65 -22.83 8.12
C VAL A 297 7.17 -23.18 6.74
N VAL A 298 8.46 -22.95 6.50
CA VAL A 298 9.12 -23.29 5.26
C VAL A 298 9.54 -24.76 5.28
N THR A 299 9.17 -25.48 4.23
CA THR A 299 9.66 -26.82 3.94
C THR A 299 10.56 -26.76 2.72
N LEU A 300 11.85 -27.09 2.89
CA LEU A 300 12.81 -27.09 1.80
C LEU A 300 12.68 -28.37 0.95
N PRO A 301 13.03 -28.29 -0.36
CA PRO A 301 13.05 -29.46 -1.21
C PRO A 301 13.94 -30.57 -0.68
N GLU A 302 13.63 -31.83 -1.04
CA GLU A 302 14.43 -32.99 -0.64
C GLU A 302 15.88 -32.84 -1.11
N GLY A 303 16.82 -33.04 -0.18
CA GLY A 303 18.26 -32.88 -0.47
C GLY A 303 18.81 -31.47 -0.24
N THR A 304 17.96 -30.50 0.07
CA THR A 304 18.38 -29.13 0.39
C THR A 304 18.48 -28.97 1.93
N GLU A 305 19.71 -28.83 2.43
CA GLU A 305 19.93 -28.64 3.87
C GLU A 305 19.69 -27.21 4.33
N MET A 306 20.08 -26.22 3.51
CA MET A 306 19.94 -24.80 3.83
C MET A 306 19.78 -23.99 2.54
N VAL A 307 19.28 -22.74 2.70
CA VAL A 307 19.18 -21.75 1.64
C VAL A 307 20.00 -20.52 2.03
N MET A 308 20.81 -20.03 1.09
CA MET A 308 21.70 -18.89 1.29
C MET A 308 21.04 -17.58 0.82
N PRO A 309 21.48 -16.44 1.37
CA PRO A 309 21.19 -15.14 0.75
C PRO A 309 21.68 -15.10 -0.71
N GLY A 310 20.83 -14.63 -1.63
CA GLY A 310 21.09 -14.62 -3.06
C GLY A 310 20.58 -15.85 -3.84
N ASP A 311 20.11 -16.89 -3.13
CA ASP A 311 19.59 -18.10 -3.77
C ASP A 311 18.18 -17.92 -4.33
N ASN A 312 17.92 -18.61 -5.44
CA ASN A 312 16.58 -18.90 -5.95
C ASN A 312 16.24 -20.35 -5.60
N THR A 313 15.08 -20.58 -5.01
CA THR A 313 14.64 -21.93 -4.64
C THR A 313 13.12 -22.07 -4.71
N GLU A 314 12.66 -23.28 -4.90
CA GLU A 314 11.26 -23.64 -4.70
C GLU A 314 11.07 -24.16 -3.27
N MET A 315 9.96 -23.80 -2.64
CA MET A 315 9.64 -24.24 -1.29
C MET A 315 8.13 -24.22 -1.03
#